data_c34ba896514a56893941aee8eb592306
#
_entry.id   c34ba896514a56893941aee8eb592306
#
_cell.length_a   1.000
_cell.length_b   1.000
_cell.length_c   1.000
_cell.angle_alpha   90.00
_cell.angle_beta   90.00
_cell.angle_gamma   90.00
#
_symmetry.space_group_name_H-M   'P 1'
#
loop_
_entity.id
_entity.type
_entity.pdbx_description
1 polymer ?
#
loop_
_entity_poly.entity_id
_entity_poly.type
_entity_poly.pdbx_seq_one_letter_code
_entity_poly.pdbx_strand_id
1 'polypeptide(L)'
;MKILHKTLLVAALGLWAFAGTAQQASVVQVVTKRINKEFAYKDTYEVNIDGDRAEVFIETWNQPIIRIQIDLVAKHESKETAQQDLEYLQYITQRVKNKIYLRNFISVPDGEKAPQSRLKAVYLIKVPAECPVYLKTNYGLADIENLNNRLRVNSRFSQIALQNIKGWMDIHTFFGELNGDRLDGNAAIIARRSDMTLKNLSGRFDINAQYGVLNIFAATGLLDLNLQADYSQVFLHTPDLAGFQYNLSTQHSKLQLPSGMKFLIQETAPGIKKVTFRPKSEFYPNITVNVRFGELFLGK
;
A
#
# COMPACT_ATOMS: atom_id res chain seq x y z
N MET A 1 40.34 77.16 40.10
CA MET A 1 38.91 77.53 40.13
C MET A 1 38.16 76.54 39.24
N LYS A 2 37.20 75.82 39.81
CA LYS A 2 36.30 74.83 39.21
C LYS A 2 36.87 73.40 38.97
N ILE A 3 36.62 72.59 39.98
CA ILE A 3 36.78 71.19 40.09
C ILE A 3 35.62 70.54 39.33
N LEU A 4 35.90 69.62 38.38
CA LEU A 4 34.90 68.86 37.68
C LEU A 4 34.99 67.40 38.14
N HIS A 5 34.00 66.94 38.89
CA HIS A 5 33.89 65.57 39.35
C HIS A 5 33.51 64.64 38.17
N LYS A 6 34.37 63.69 37.90
CA LYS A 6 34.03 62.55 37.00
C LYS A 6 33.47 61.43 37.85
N THR A 7 32.17 61.25 37.74
CA THR A 7 31.46 60.04 38.23
C THR A 7 31.71 58.87 37.30
N LEU A 8 32.38 57.88 37.82
CA LEU A 8 32.63 56.60 37.16
C LEU A 8 31.36 55.75 37.32
N LEU A 9 30.63 55.53 36.22
CA LEU A 9 29.47 54.58 36.11
C LEU A 9 30.02 53.21 35.76
N VAL A 10 30.12 52.34 36.76
CA VAL A 10 30.44 50.91 36.51
C VAL A 10 29.19 50.22 36.02
N ALA A 11 29.10 49.94 34.68
CA ALA A 11 28.11 49.11 34.12
C ALA A 11 28.48 47.63 34.31
N ALA A 12 27.83 46.96 35.28
CA ALA A 12 27.92 45.52 35.43
C ALA A 12 27.12 44.86 34.30
N LEU A 13 27.81 44.42 33.24
CA LEU A 13 27.27 43.53 32.23
C LEU A 13 27.07 42.14 32.84
N GLY A 14 25.84 41.84 33.25
CA GLY A 14 25.44 40.49 33.58
C GLY A 14 25.48 39.59 32.33
N LEU A 15 26.50 38.76 32.23
CA LEU A 15 26.52 37.63 31.30
C LEU A 15 25.44 36.60 31.74
N TRP A 16 24.28 36.70 31.16
CA TRP A 16 23.32 35.58 31.17
C TRP A 16 23.88 34.48 30.29
N ALA A 17 24.53 33.49 30.90
CA ALA A 17 24.83 32.25 30.26
C ALA A 17 23.49 31.55 29.97
N PHE A 18 22.99 31.65 28.74
CA PHE A 18 22.01 30.73 28.24
C PHE A 18 22.66 29.35 28.20
N ALA A 19 22.47 28.58 29.25
CA ALA A 19 22.67 27.15 29.22
C ALA A 19 21.60 26.61 28.27
N GLY A 20 21.91 26.64 26.97
CA GLY A 20 21.17 25.88 25.99
C GLY A 20 21.25 24.42 26.42
N THR A 21 20.16 23.88 26.96
CA THR A 21 19.98 22.44 27.06
C THR A 21 20.04 21.91 25.63
N ALA A 22 21.24 21.52 25.20
CA ALA A 22 21.39 20.69 24.01
C ALA A 22 20.53 19.45 24.27
N GLN A 23 19.39 19.39 23.61
CA GLN A 23 18.55 18.20 23.58
C GLN A 23 19.45 17.13 22.98
N GLN A 24 20.09 16.31 23.83
CA GLN A 24 20.83 15.14 23.37
C GLN A 24 19.82 14.29 22.56
N ALA A 25 19.95 14.34 21.24
CA ALA A 25 19.21 13.42 20.39
C ALA A 25 19.59 12.02 20.86
N SER A 26 18.67 11.33 21.52
CA SER A 26 18.92 9.97 21.99
C SER A 26 19.27 9.11 20.79
N VAL A 27 20.47 8.55 20.77
CA VAL A 27 20.93 7.70 19.69
C VAL A 27 20.18 6.38 19.77
N VAL A 28 19.23 6.17 18.85
CA VAL A 28 18.47 4.92 18.79
C VAL A 28 19.40 3.78 18.38
N GLN A 29 19.55 2.79 19.25
CA GLN A 29 20.28 1.56 18.98
C GLN A 29 19.41 0.60 18.18
N VAL A 30 20.01 -0.09 17.20
CA VAL A 30 19.33 -1.05 16.35
C VAL A 30 20.01 -2.41 16.51
N VAL A 31 19.25 -3.41 16.91
CA VAL A 31 19.70 -4.80 16.99
C VAL A 31 18.94 -5.61 15.95
N THR A 32 19.66 -6.45 15.20
CA THR A 32 19.08 -7.24 14.11
C THR A 32 19.54 -8.69 14.19
N LYS A 33 18.58 -9.61 14.04
CA LYS A 33 18.83 -11.05 13.87
C LYS A 33 18.43 -11.45 12.45
N ARG A 34 19.41 -11.94 11.67
CA ARG A 34 19.21 -12.31 10.26
C ARG A 34 19.03 -13.82 10.10
N ILE A 35 18.01 -14.20 9.34
CA ILE A 35 17.71 -15.58 8.98
C ILE A 35 17.68 -15.67 7.45
N ASN A 36 18.42 -16.66 6.90
CA ASN A 36 18.42 -16.97 5.48
C ASN A 36 17.90 -18.38 5.25
N LYS A 37 17.00 -18.56 4.29
CA LYS A 37 16.43 -19.84 3.87
C LYS A 37 16.31 -19.89 2.35
N GLU A 38 16.51 -21.08 1.80
CA GLU A 38 16.27 -21.35 0.39
C GLU A 38 15.44 -22.62 0.23
N PHE A 39 14.55 -22.60 -0.75
CA PHE A 39 13.73 -23.75 -1.13
C PHE A 39 13.80 -23.93 -2.64
N ALA A 40 14.07 -25.14 -3.12
CA ALA A 40 13.93 -25.44 -4.53
C ALA A 40 12.47 -25.21 -4.95
N TYR A 41 12.27 -24.44 -6.01
CA TYR A 41 10.93 -24.16 -6.54
C TYR A 41 10.44 -25.32 -7.41
N LYS A 42 9.14 -25.60 -7.32
CA LYS A 42 8.38 -26.47 -8.24
C LYS A 42 7.10 -25.74 -8.59
N ASP A 43 6.55 -25.96 -9.77
CA ASP A 43 5.41 -25.23 -10.35
C ASP A 43 4.13 -25.21 -9.49
N THR A 44 4.02 -26.14 -8.56
CA THR A 44 2.87 -26.18 -7.62
C THR A 44 3.13 -25.46 -6.31
N TYR A 45 4.32 -24.90 -6.10
CA TYR A 45 4.66 -24.26 -4.83
C TYR A 45 4.11 -22.85 -4.74
N GLU A 46 3.63 -22.49 -3.56
CA GLU A 46 3.09 -21.18 -3.21
C GLU A 46 3.81 -20.63 -1.97
N VAL A 47 4.13 -19.35 -1.97
CA VAL A 47 4.68 -18.65 -0.79
C VAL A 47 3.55 -17.96 -0.05
N ASN A 48 3.40 -18.32 1.23
CA ASN A 48 2.39 -17.77 2.13
C ASN A 48 3.08 -16.96 3.24
N ILE A 49 2.77 -15.68 3.33
CA ILE A 49 3.38 -14.74 4.26
C ILE A 49 2.30 -14.20 5.19
N ASP A 50 2.50 -14.28 6.51
CA ASP A 50 1.67 -13.65 7.54
C ASP A 50 2.57 -12.69 8.34
N GLY A 51 2.63 -11.43 7.90
CA GLY A 51 3.46 -10.39 8.47
C GLY A 51 2.68 -9.51 9.45
N ASP A 52 3.13 -9.43 10.70
CA ASP A 52 2.66 -8.44 11.67
C ASP A 52 3.76 -7.41 11.93
N ARG A 53 3.47 -6.12 11.75
CA ARG A 53 4.47 -5.04 11.78
C ARG A 53 5.69 -5.37 10.93
N ALA A 54 5.43 -5.78 9.70
CA ALA A 54 6.45 -6.27 8.78
C ALA A 54 6.59 -5.39 7.54
N GLU A 55 7.81 -5.27 7.04
CA GLU A 55 8.12 -4.78 5.72
C GLU A 55 8.40 -5.99 4.82
N VAL A 56 7.68 -6.13 3.72
CA VAL A 56 7.75 -7.31 2.84
C VAL A 56 8.11 -6.86 1.43
N PHE A 57 9.27 -7.26 0.95
CA PHE A 57 9.76 -6.99 -0.39
C PHE A 57 9.82 -8.31 -1.17
N ILE A 58 9.09 -8.39 -2.27
CA ILE A 58 9.03 -9.57 -3.14
C ILE A 58 9.46 -9.18 -4.54
N GLU A 59 10.58 -9.71 -4.96
CA GLU A 59 11.14 -9.55 -6.29
C GLU A 59 11.16 -10.89 -7.04
N THR A 60 11.05 -10.84 -8.34
CA THR A 60 11.23 -12.06 -9.16
C THR A 60 12.65 -12.17 -9.70
N TRP A 61 13.05 -13.40 -9.97
CA TRP A 61 14.34 -13.73 -10.59
C TRP A 61 14.25 -14.96 -11.49
N ASN A 62 15.29 -15.15 -12.28
CA ASN A 62 15.33 -16.27 -13.23
C ASN A 62 16.13 -17.47 -12.64
N GLN A 63 15.72 -17.95 -11.45
CA GLN A 63 16.30 -19.15 -10.85
C GLN A 63 15.19 -20.03 -10.25
N PRO A 64 15.26 -21.36 -10.34
CA PRO A 64 14.25 -22.28 -9.81
C PRO A 64 14.41 -22.45 -8.28
N ILE A 65 14.54 -21.34 -7.57
CA ILE A 65 14.78 -21.29 -6.13
C ILE A 65 13.92 -20.16 -5.54
N ILE A 66 13.33 -20.39 -4.39
CA ILE A 66 12.74 -19.37 -3.54
C ILE A 66 13.77 -19.03 -2.47
N ARG A 67 14.29 -17.79 -2.50
CA ARG A 67 15.23 -17.28 -1.51
C ARG A 67 14.53 -16.33 -0.57
N ILE A 68 14.77 -16.51 0.72
CA ILE A 68 14.12 -15.74 1.79
C ILE A 68 15.19 -15.27 2.75
N GLN A 69 15.26 -13.97 2.96
CA GLN A 69 15.95 -13.35 4.07
C GLN A 69 14.91 -12.72 4.99
N ILE A 70 15.02 -12.96 6.28
CA ILE A 70 14.20 -12.33 7.31
C ILE A 70 15.14 -11.64 8.27
N ASP A 71 15.00 -10.31 8.40
CA ASP A 71 15.69 -9.53 9.42
C ASP A 71 14.69 -9.17 10.53
N LEU A 72 14.88 -9.75 11.71
CA LEU A 72 14.13 -9.37 12.92
C LEU A 72 14.86 -8.20 13.56
N VAL A 73 14.16 -7.10 13.77
CA VAL A 73 14.76 -5.82 14.16
C VAL A 73 14.10 -5.29 15.43
N ALA A 74 14.92 -4.94 16.41
CA ALA A 74 14.53 -4.19 17.61
C ALA A 74 15.23 -2.83 17.64
N LYS A 75 14.49 -1.77 17.97
CA LYS A 75 15.00 -0.40 18.08
C LYS A 75 14.65 0.18 19.44
N HIS A 76 15.67 0.59 20.21
CA HIS A 76 15.52 1.21 21.52
C HIS A 76 16.72 2.13 21.80
N GLU A 77 16.63 3.01 22.78
CA GLU A 77 17.76 3.87 23.22
C GLU A 77 18.85 3.04 23.91
N SER A 78 18.46 2.02 24.72
CA SER A 78 19.39 1.03 25.29
C SER A 78 19.53 -0.16 24.35
N LYS A 79 20.79 -0.53 24.07
CA LYS A 79 21.12 -1.70 23.27
C LYS A 79 20.75 -2.99 23.99
N GLU A 80 20.93 -3.04 25.31
CA GLU A 80 20.59 -4.20 26.16
C GLU A 80 19.08 -4.48 26.11
N THR A 81 18.26 -3.44 26.25
CA THR A 81 16.80 -3.56 26.13
C THR A 81 16.41 -4.03 24.73
N ALA A 82 17.03 -3.47 23.67
CA ALA A 82 16.78 -3.92 22.30
C ALA A 82 17.14 -5.40 22.09
N GLN A 83 18.24 -5.87 22.69
CA GLN A 83 18.63 -7.28 22.61
C GLN A 83 17.66 -8.21 23.34
N GLN A 84 17.22 -7.85 24.54
CA GLN A 84 16.24 -8.61 25.30
C GLN A 84 14.88 -8.66 24.58
N ASP A 85 14.38 -7.52 24.15
CA ASP A 85 13.10 -7.41 23.49
C ASP A 85 13.07 -8.14 22.12
N LEU A 86 14.24 -8.24 21.45
CA LEU A 86 14.34 -8.96 20.18
C LEU A 86 14.01 -10.45 20.33
N GLU A 87 14.24 -11.04 21.48
CA GLU A 87 13.91 -12.46 21.75
C GLU A 87 12.40 -12.71 21.79
N TYR A 88 11.58 -11.68 22.03
CA TYR A 88 10.12 -11.81 21.94
C TYR A 88 9.61 -11.82 20.49
N LEU A 89 10.41 -11.33 19.52
CA LEU A 89 10.05 -11.35 18.12
C LEU A 89 10.40 -12.71 17.52
N GLN A 90 9.38 -13.56 17.38
CA GLN A 90 9.49 -14.92 16.88
C GLN A 90 9.16 -15.00 15.38
N TYR A 91 9.61 -16.07 14.73
CA TYR A 91 9.33 -16.34 13.33
C TYR A 91 9.12 -17.82 13.05
N ILE A 92 8.36 -18.08 11.97
CA ILE A 92 8.21 -19.39 11.37
C ILE A 92 8.67 -19.29 9.91
N THR A 93 9.49 -20.24 9.49
CA THR A 93 9.84 -20.46 8.08
C THR A 93 9.91 -21.95 7.83
N GLN A 94 8.87 -22.51 7.22
CA GLN A 94 8.75 -23.95 6.98
C GLN A 94 8.00 -24.24 5.69
N ARG A 95 8.32 -25.36 5.07
CA ARG A 95 7.55 -25.92 3.97
C ARG A 95 6.65 -27.04 4.47
N VAL A 96 5.38 -26.95 4.16
CA VAL A 96 4.39 -28.01 4.40
C VAL A 96 3.77 -28.36 3.04
N LYS A 97 4.02 -29.55 2.54
CA LYS A 97 3.61 -30.01 1.19
C LYS A 97 4.13 -29.03 0.11
N ASN A 98 3.22 -28.38 -0.61
CA ASN A 98 3.51 -27.42 -1.66
C ASN A 98 3.44 -25.94 -1.20
N LYS A 99 3.32 -25.68 0.10
CA LYS A 99 3.26 -24.33 0.64
C LYS A 99 4.46 -24.02 1.53
N ILE A 100 5.04 -22.86 1.29
CA ILE A 100 6.10 -22.28 2.12
C ILE A 100 5.45 -21.22 3.00
N TYR A 101 5.48 -21.43 4.31
CA TYR A 101 4.90 -20.55 5.30
C TYR A 101 5.97 -19.69 5.95
N LEU A 102 5.75 -18.40 5.90
CA LEU A 102 6.55 -17.37 6.55
C LEU A 102 5.65 -16.60 7.50
N ARG A 103 6.03 -16.49 8.75
CA ARG A 103 5.26 -15.74 9.74
C ARG A 103 6.19 -15.12 10.76
N ASN A 104 5.90 -13.90 11.18
CA ASN A 104 6.49 -13.30 12.39
C ASN A 104 5.38 -12.94 13.39
N PHE A 105 5.70 -13.01 14.66
CA PHE A 105 4.78 -12.67 15.75
C PHE A 105 5.55 -12.31 17.00
N ILE A 106 4.94 -11.53 17.89
CA ILE A 106 5.50 -11.22 19.21
C ILE A 106 4.92 -12.24 20.20
N SER A 107 5.81 -12.89 20.95
CA SER A 107 5.46 -13.87 22.01
C SER A 107 6.16 -13.46 23.30
N VAL A 108 5.40 -12.93 24.24
CA VAL A 108 5.89 -12.56 25.58
C VAL A 108 5.50 -13.67 26.54
N PRO A 109 6.43 -14.26 27.31
CA PRO A 109 6.11 -15.24 28.33
C PRO A 109 5.18 -14.70 29.42
N ASP A 110 4.41 -15.58 30.04
CA ASP A 110 3.50 -15.20 31.12
C ASP A 110 4.27 -14.59 32.30
N GLY A 111 3.81 -13.42 32.76
CA GLY A 111 4.40 -12.70 33.87
C GLY A 111 5.54 -11.75 33.47
N GLU A 112 6.00 -11.75 32.23
CA GLU A 112 6.97 -10.80 31.73
C GLU A 112 6.32 -9.48 31.22
N LYS A 113 7.11 -8.42 31.21
CA LYS A 113 6.65 -7.12 30.72
C LYS A 113 6.62 -7.10 29.18
N ALA A 114 5.67 -6.36 28.63
CA ALA A 114 5.65 -6.11 27.19
C ALA A 114 6.96 -5.45 26.71
N PRO A 115 7.44 -5.77 25.49
CA PRO A 115 8.67 -5.18 24.97
C PRO A 115 8.54 -3.66 24.86
N GLN A 116 9.62 -2.96 25.22
CA GLN A 116 9.72 -1.51 25.17
C GLN A 116 10.27 -1.05 23.80
N SER A 117 10.98 -1.92 23.12
CA SER A 117 11.55 -1.67 21.80
C SER A 117 10.48 -1.66 20.70
N ARG A 118 10.75 -0.88 19.66
CA ARG A 118 10.00 -0.99 18.41
C ARG A 118 10.49 -2.24 17.67
N LEU A 119 9.65 -3.27 17.65
CA LEU A 119 9.93 -4.54 16.99
C LEU A 119 9.32 -4.54 15.59
N LYS A 120 10.07 -5.01 14.60
CA LYS A 120 9.59 -5.27 13.23
C LYS A 120 10.34 -6.40 12.57
N ALA A 121 9.69 -7.06 11.59
CA ALA A 121 10.35 -7.98 10.67
C ALA A 121 10.54 -7.32 9.30
N VAL A 122 11.64 -7.63 8.62
CA VAL A 122 11.86 -7.24 7.22
C VAL A 122 12.07 -8.51 6.42
N TYR A 123 11.21 -8.75 5.44
CA TYR A 123 11.30 -9.88 4.52
C TYR A 123 11.84 -9.41 3.18
N LEU A 124 12.94 -10.00 2.74
CA LEU A 124 13.46 -9.87 1.39
C LEU A 124 13.32 -11.23 0.71
N ILE A 125 12.41 -11.32 -0.25
CA ILE A 125 12.00 -12.59 -0.84
C ILE A 125 12.22 -12.53 -2.35
N LYS A 126 12.95 -13.51 -2.89
CA LYS A 126 13.12 -13.69 -4.33
C LYS A 126 12.43 -14.98 -4.76
N VAL A 127 11.57 -14.87 -5.75
CA VAL A 127 10.78 -16.00 -6.29
C VAL A 127 10.86 -16.05 -7.81
N PRO A 128 10.69 -17.22 -8.46
CA PRO A 128 10.38 -17.26 -9.89
C PRO A 128 9.11 -16.46 -10.21
N ALA A 129 9.03 -15.85 -11.40
CA ALA A 129 7.90 -14.99 -11.77
C ALA A 129 6.54 -15.72 -11.73
N GLU A 130 6.53 -17.02 -11.99
CA GLU A 130 5.35 -17.88 -11.99
C GLU A 130 4.95 -18.38 -10.60
N CYS A 131 5.69 -18.02 -9.55
CA CYS A 131 5.39 -18.47 -8.19
C CYS A 131 4.15 -17.76 -7.63
N PRO A 132 3.08 -18.48 -7.28
CA PRO A 132 1.94 -17.89 -6.59
C PRO A 132 2.34 -17.34 -5.22
N VAL A 133 1.82 -16.16 -4.89
CA VAL A 133 2.08 -15.50 -3.60
C VAL A 133 0.77 -15.21 -2.90
N TYR A 134 0.69 -15.55 -1.63
CA TYR A 134 -0.32 -15.09 -0.70
C TYR A 134 0.32 -14.29 0.42
N LEU A 135 -0.03 -13.00 0.51
CA LEU A 135 0.40 -12.09 1.55
C LEU A 135 -0.77 -11.69 2.45
N LYS A 136 -0.63 -11.92 3.73
CA LYS A 136 -1.42 -11.28 4.78
C LYS A 136 -0.49 -10.37 5.56
N THR A 137 -0.85 -9.08 5.71
CA THR A 137 -0.02 -8.11 6.44
C THR A 137 -0.88 -7.18 7.28
N ASN A 138 -0.38 -6.91 8.50
CA ASN A 138 -0.99 -5.96 9.43
C ASN A 138 0.09 -4.96 9.90
N TYR A 139 -0.25 -3.66 9.90
CA TYR A 139 0.62 -2.58 10.39
C TYR A 139 2.01 -2.57 9.73
N GLY A 140 2.05 -2.72 8.41
CA GLY A 140 3.31 -2.81 7.69
C GLY A 140 3.29 -2.18 6.31
N LEU A 141 4.27 -2.57 5.53
CA LEU A 141 4.28 -2.26 4.11
C LEU A 141 4.62 -3.51 3.29
N ALA A 142 4.16 -3.56 2.04
CA ALA A 142 4.61 -4.56 1.08
C ALA A 142 4.89 -3.91 -0.26
N ASP A 143 5.99 -4.33 -0.88
CA ASP A 143 6.36 -3.98 -2.24
C ASP A 143 6.57 -5.27 -3.03
N ILE A 144 5.77 -5.46 -4.09
CA ILE A 144 5.72 -6.72 -4.85
C ILE A 144 5.88 -6.42 -6.33
N GLU A 145 6.89 -7.01 -6.94
CA GLU A 145 7.26 -6.70 -8.31
C GLU A 145 7.35 -7.93 -9.22
N ASN A 146 6.91 -7.74 -10.48
CA ASN A 146 7.16 -8.61 -11.62
C ASN A 146 6.57 -10.03 -11.51
N LEU A 147 5.54 -10.26 -10.71
CA LEU A 147 4.86 -11.56 -10.65
C LEU A 147 4.00 -11.81 -11.89
N ASN A 148 3.98 -13.04 -12.34
CA ASN A 148 3.25 -13.49 -13.53
C ASN A 148 2.38 -14.73 -13.24
N ASN A 149 1.60 -14.72 -12.18
CA ASN A 149 0.68 -15.81 -11.84
C ASN A 149 -0.41 -15.28 -10.89
N ARG A 150 -0.62 -15.95 -9.78
CA ARG A 150 -1.62 -15.58 -8.79
C ARG A 150 -0.99 -14.78 -7.66
N LEU A 151 -1.54 -13.60 -7.43
CA LEU A 151 -1.26 -12.79 -6.26
C LEU A 151 -2.52 -12.64 -5.42
N ARG A 152 -2.45 -13.02 -4.14
CA ARG A 152 -3.49 -12.70 -3.16
C ARG A 152 -2.90 -11.83 -2.06
N VAL A 153 -3.56 -10.70 -1.76
CA VAL A 153 -3.18 -9.78 -0.70
C VAL A 153 -4.36 -9.56 0.24
N ASN A 154 -4.13 -9.70 1.54
CA ASN A 154 -5.06 -9.29 2.59
C ASN A 154 -4.32 -8.37 3.55
N SER A 155 -4.57 -7.07 3.46
CA SER A 155 -3.85 -6.06 4.21
C SER A 155 -4.76 -5.28 5.14
N ARG A 156 -4.22 -4.94 6.32
CA ARG A 156 -4.88 -4.05 7.29
C ARG A 156 -3.87 -3.06 7.84
N PHE A 157 -4.24 -1.78 7.88
CA PHE A 157 -3.38 -0.70 8.37
C PHE A 157 -1.99 -0.71 7.72
N SER A 158 -1.95 -1.00 6.42
CA SER A 158 -0.70 -1.25 5.69
C SER A 158 -0.69 -0.52 4.35
N GLN A 159 0.52 -0.27 3.87
CA GLN A 159 0.77 0.30 2.54
C GLN A 159 1.19 -0.83 1.60
N ILE A 160 0.52 -0.94 0.45
CA ILE A 160 0.80 -1.96 -0.56
C ILE A 160 1.19 -1.29 -1.86
N ALA A 161 2.36 -1.61 -2.37
CA ALA A 161 2.84 -1.26 -3.69
C ALA A 161 2.92 -2.51 -4.58
N LEU A 162 2.35 -2.42 -5.78
CA LEU A 162 2.34 -3.50 -6.77
C LEU A 162 2.88 -2.95 -8.09
N GLN A 163 3.90 -3.59 -8.64
CA GLN A 163 4.50 -3.14 -9.88
C GLN A 163 4.65 -4.29 -10.87
N ASN A 164 4.14 -4.10 -12.10
CA ASN A 164 4.23 -5.08 -13.18
C ASN A 164 3.74 -6.47 -12.75
N ILE A 165 2.51 -6.53 -12.26
CA ILE A 165 1.86 -7.79 -11.85
C ILE A 165 0.96 -8.26 -12.97
N LYS A 166 1.10 -9.54 -13.35
CA LYS A 166 0.29 -10.19 -14.39
C LYS A 166 -0.44 -11.40 -13.83
N GLY A 167 -1.57 -11.73 -14.47
CA GLY A 167 -2.34 -12.92 -14.14
C GLY A 167 -3.51 -12.63 -13.21
N TRP A 168 -3.66 -13.41 -12.15
CA TRP A 168 -4.83 -13.34 -11.29
C TRP A 168 -4.54 -12.63 -9.97
N MET A 169 -5.29 -11.58 -9.68
CA MET A 169 -5.11 -10.76 -8.48
C MET A 169 -6.38 -10.77 -7.63
N ASP A 170 -6.24 -11.06 -6.33
CA ASP A 170 -7.30 -11.01 -5.32
C ASP A 170 -6.79 -10.15 -4.16
N ILE A 171 -7.24 -8.88 -4.09
CA ILE A 171 -6.64 -7.88 -3.22
C ILE A 171 -7.70 -7.31 -2.28
N HIS A 172 -7.49 -7.48 -0.99
CA HIS A 172 -8.32 -6.91 0.06
C HIS A 172 -7.47 -5.95 0.90
N THR A 173 -7.84 -4.67 0.93
CA THR A 173 -7.16 -3.65 1.74
C THR A 173 -8.14 -2.94 2.66
N PHE A 174 -7.75 -2.81 3.93
CA PHE A 174 -8.56 -2.18 4.98
C PHE A 174 -7.71 -1.19 5.77
N PHE A 175 -8.15 0.07 5.84
CA PHE A 175 -7.47 1.15 6.57
C PHE A 175 -6.02 1.33 6.13
N GLY A 176 -5.77 1.42 4.83
CA GLY A 176 -4.42 1.52 4.29
C GLY A 176 -4.38 2.23 2.95
N GLU A 177 -3.37 1.87 2.17
CA GLU A 177 -3.13 2.44 0.86
C GLU A 177 -2.75 1.32 -0.12
N LEU A 178 -3.29 1.40 -1.36
CA LEU A 178 -2.94 0.49 -2.44
C LEU A 178 -2.44 1.30 -3.64
N ASN A 179 -1.19 1.14 -3.98
CA ASN A 179 -0.55 1.71 -5.16
C ASN A 179 -0.22 0.60 -6.16
N GLY A 180 -0.80 0.65 -7.34
CA GLY A 180 -0.55 -0.31 -8.43
C GLY A 180 -0.08 0.39 -9.69
N ASP A 181 0.95 -0.16 -10.34
CA ASP A 181 1.39 0.29 -11.65
C ASP A 181 1.64 -0.90 -12.58
N ARG A 182 1.15 -0.82 -13.83
CA ARG A 182 1.23 -1.90 -14.83
C ARG A 182 0.64 -3.22 -14.32
N LEU A 183 -0.63 -3.18 -13.94
CA LEU A 183 -1.38 -4.38 -13.58
C LEU A 183 -2.08 -4.92 -14.83
N ASP A 184 -1.85 -6.20 -15.17
CA ASP A 184 -2.36 -6.84 -16.38
C ASP A 184 -2.93 -8.23 -16.06
N GLY A 185 -4.23 -8.39 -16.25
CA GLY A 185 -4.90 -9.67 -16.00
C GLY A 185 -6.32 -9.55 -15.48
N ASN A 186 -6.69 -10.46 -14.58
CA ASN A 186 -8.00 -10.45 -13.94
C ASN A 186 -7.85 -10.11 -12.46
N ALA A 187 -8.40 -8.97 -12.04
CA ALA A 187 -8.26 -8.49 -10.67
C ALA A 187 -9.62 -8.32 -9.98
N ALA A 188 -9.75 -8.87 -8.78
CA ALA A 188 -10.81 -8.54 -7.83
C ALA A 188 -10.19 -7.72 -6.69
N ILE A 189 -10.69 -6.51 -6.44
CA ILE A 189 -10.14 -5.60 -5.44
C ILE A 189 -11.25 -5.13 -4.49
N ILE A 190 -11.06 -5.32 -3.20
CA ILE A 190 -11.92 -4.77 -2.14
C ILE A 190 -11.10 -3.78 -1.34
N ALA A 191 -11.52 -2.51 -1.35
CA ALA A 191 -10.86 -1.45 -0.60
C ALA A 191 -11.86 -0.78 0.37
N ARG A 192 -11.58 -0.82 1.66
CA ARG A 192 -12.43 -0.17 2.67
C ARG A 192 -11.61 0.75 3.55
N ARG A 193 -12.02 2.02 3.61
CA ARG A 193 -11.28 3.08 4.30
C ARG A 193 -9.81 3.08 3.87
N SER A 194 -9.62 2.96 2.57
CA SER A 194 -8.29 2.84 1.95
C SER A 194 -8.27 3.69 0.69
N ASP A 195 -7.18 4.43 0.53
CA ASP A 195 -6.94 5.16 -0.70
C ASP A 195 -6.27 4.25 -1.72
N MET A 196 -6.59 4.47 -2.99
CA MET A 196 -6.12 3.63 -4.06
C MET A 196 -5.67 4.46 -5.27
N THR A 197 -4.46 4.18 -5.75
CA THR A 197 -3.96 4.72 -7.00
C THR A 197 -3.51 3.58 -7.90
N LEU A 198 -4.24 3.37 -9.00
CA LEU A 198 -3.95 2.31 -9.97
C LEU A 198 -3.63 2.93 -11.32
N LYS A 199 -2.44 2.66 -11.83
CA LYS A 199 -1.95 3.19 -13.09
C LYS A 199 -1.71 2.08 -14.12
N ASN A 200 -1.90 2.41 -15.39
CA ASN A 200 -1.60 1.52 -16.51
C ASN A 200 -2.31 0.17 -16.41
N LEU A 201 -3.63 0.21 -16.14
CA LEU A 201 -4.45 -1.00 -16.02
C LEU A 201 -4.74 -1.62 -17.38
N SER A 202 -4.47 -2.92 -17.52
CA SER A 202 -4.78 -3.76 -18.66
C SER A 202 -5.52 -5.04 -18.22
N GLY A 203 -6.45 -5.55 -19.04
CA GLY A 203 -7.24 -6.73 -18.70
C GLY A 203 -8.59 -6.41 -18.05
N ARG A 204 -9.01 -7.15 -17.03
CA ARG A 204 -10.33 -7.03 -16.40
C ARG A 204 -10.21 -6.74 -14.91
N PHE A 205 -10.96 -5.75 -14.44
CA PHE A 205 -10.94 -5.31 -13.04
C PHE A 205 -12.35 -5.22 -12.48
N ASP A 206 -12.57 -5.89 -11.35
CA ASP A 206 -13.77 -5.76 -10.51
C ASP A 206 -13.36 -5.13 -9.18
N ILE A 207 -13.82 -3.89 -8.93
CA ILE A 207 -13.38 -3.09 -7.81
C ILE A 207 -14.59 -2.71 -6.96
N ASN A 208 -14.53 -3.02 -5.67
CA ASN A 208 -15.51 -2.59 -4.68
C ASN A 208 -14.81 -1.72 -3.61
N ALA A 209 -15.15 -0.44 -3.57
CA ALA A 209 -14.52 0.52 -2.69
C ALA A 209 -15.52 1.20 -1.76
N GLN A 210 -15.08 1.49 -0.55
CA GLN A 210 -15.90 2.20 0.43
C GLN A 210 -15.03 3.10 1.32
N TYR A 211 -15.41 4.39 1.41
CA TYR A 211 -14.71 5.41 2.18
C TYR A 211 -13.24 5.60 1.79
N GLY A 212 -12.97 6.05 0.57
CA GLY A 212 -11.62 6.30 0.09
C GLY A 212 -11.57 7.21 -1.13
N VAL A 213 -10.34 7.56 -1.53
CA VAL A 213 -10.03 8.27 -2.77
C VAL A 213 -9.43 7.28 -3.77
N LEU A 214 -10.05 7.18 -4.93
CA LEU A 214 -9.65 6.25 -5.99
C LEU A 214 -9.16 7.03 -7.20
N ASN A 215 -7.89 6.90 -7.54
CA ASN A 215 -7.28 7.42 -8.76
C ASN A 215 -6.99 6.26 -9.70
N ILE A 216 -7.74 6.16 -10.79
CA ILE A 216 -7.66 5.04 -11.74
C ILE A 216 -7.25 5.56 -13.11
N PHE A 217 -6.13 5.06 -13.64
CA PHE A 217 -5.58 5.38 -14.94
C PHE A 217 -5.60 4.13 -15.82
N ALA A 218 -6.57 4.06 -16.70
CA ALA A 218 -6.69 2.97 -17.66
C ALA A 218 -5.57 3.02 -18.70
N ALA A 219 -5.09 1.85 -19.13
CA ALA A 219 -4.27 1.73 -20.33
C ALA A 219 -5.12 1.35 -21.55
N THR A 220 -4.53 1.37 -22.73
CA THR A 220 -5.19 0.91 -23.97
C THR A 220 -5.53 -0.57 -23.95
N GLY A 221 -4.86 -1.37 -23.10
CA GLY A 221 -5.11 -2.80 -22.91
C GLY A 221 -6.22 -3.13 -21.90
N LEU A 222 -6.89 -2.12 -21.30
CA LEU A 222 -8.04 -2.37 -20.46
C LEU A 222 -9.19 -2.98 -21.30
N LEU A 223 -9.74 -4.08 -20.84
CA LEU A 223 -10.85 -4.78 -21.51
C LEU A 223 -12.19 -4.52 -20.83
N ASP A 224 -12.19 -4.54 -19.50
CA ASP A 224 -13.40 -4.36 -18.71
C ASP A 224 -13.05 -3.77 -17.32
N LEU A 225 -13.77 -2.75 -16.90
CA LEU A 225 -13.70 -2.21 -15.55
C LEU A 225 -15.12 -2.14 -14.98
N ASN A 226 -15.35 -2.87 -13.90
CA ASN A 226 -16.53 -2.75 -13.07
C ASN A 226 -16.14 -2.15 -11.72
N LEU A 227 -16.59 -0.92 -11.44
CA LEU A 227 -16.28 -0.21 -10.19
C LEU A 227 -17.56 0.14 -9.45
N GLN A 228 -17.65 -0.30 -8.22
CA GLN A 228 -18.66 0.12 -7.26
C GLN A 228 -18.00 0.91 -6.13
N ALA A 229 -18.44 2.14 -5.89
CA ALA A 229 -17.83 3.03 -4.92
C ALA A 229 -18.90 3.71 -4.04
N ASP A 230 -18.84 3.46 -2.75
CA ASP A 230 -19.72 4.06 -1.76
C ASP A 230 -18.95 5.05 -0.89
N TYR A 231 -19.52 6.24 -0.66
CA TYR A 231 -18.90 7.30 0.16
C TYR A 231 -17.46 7.60 -0.24
N SER A 232 -17.18 7.55 -1.54
CA SER A 232 -15.81 7.61 -2.10
C SER A 232 -15.71 8.65 -3.21
N GLN A 233 -14.49 9.15 -3.41
CA GLN A 233 -14.17 10.00 -4.55
C GLN A 233 -13.47 9.16 -5.62
N VAL A 234 -13.97 9.19 -6.84
CA VAL A 234 -13.46 8.42 -7.98
C VAL A 234 -12.97 9.37 -9.06
N PHE A 235 -11.68 9.30 -9.36
CA PHE A 235 -11.03 10.00 -10.46
C PHE A 235 -10.61 8.95 -11.50
N LEU A 236 -11.35 8.89 -12.59
CA LEU A 236 -11.11 7.93 -13.67
C LEU A 236 -10.50 8.64 -14.87
N HIS A 237 -9.32 8.22 -15.26
CA HIS A 237 -8.57 8.74 -16.38
C HIS A 237 -8.42 7.67 -17.46
N THR A 238 -8.71 8.03 -18.71
CA THR A 238 -8.55 7.13 -19.85
C THR A 238 -7.69 7.80 -20.93
N PRO A 239 -6.80 7.08 -21.62
CA PRO A 239 -5.89 7.67 -22.59
C PRO A 239 -6.62 8.22 -23.82
N ASP A 240 -7.73 7.58 -24.19
CA ASP A 240 -8.65 8.01 -25.23
C ASP A 240 -10.08 7.89 -24.74
N LEU A 241 -10.70 9.02 -24.46
CA LEU A 241 -12.09 9.06 -23.98
C LEU A 241 -13.09 8.43 -24.96
N ALA A 242 -12.85 8.52 -26.24
CA ALA A 242 -13.77 7.99 -27.27
C ALA A 242 -13.55 6.49 -27.56
N GLY A 243 -12.48 5.91 -27.06
CA GLY A 243 -12.14 4.51 -27.27
C GLY A 243 -12.84 3.53 -26.34
N PHE A 244 -13.59 3.99 -25.33
CA PHE A 244 -14.24 3.16 -24.32
C PHE A 244 -15.75 3.35 -24.34
N GLN A 245 -16.49 2.27 -24.07
CA GLN A 245 -17.90 2.38 -23.71
C GLN A 245 -18.00 2.76 -22.23
N TYR A 246 -18.85 3.73 -21.90
CA TYR A 246 -19.13 4.14 -20.52
C TYR A 246 -20.56 3.84 -20.13
N ASN A 247 -20.75 3.18 -18.99
CA ASN A 247 -21.99 3.00 -18.27
C ASN A 247 -21.82 3.54 -16.85
N LEU A 248 -22.06 4.82 -16.67
CA LEU A 248 -21.83 5.49 -15.38
C LEU A 248 -23.16 5.69 -14.66
N SER A 249 -23.20 5.41 -13.37
CA SER A 249 -24.35 5.68 -12.51
C SER A 249 -23.91 6.43 -11.26
N THR A 250 -24.61 7.49 -10.93
CA THR A 250 -24.36 8.25 -9.70
C THR A 250 -25.63 8.38 -8.90
N GLN A 251 -25.55 8.13 -7.59
CA GLN A 251 -26.65 8.31 -6.65
C GLN A 251 -26.24 9.27 -5.53
N HIS A 252 -26.93 10.40 -5.42
CA HIS A 252 -26.61 11.47 -4.47
C HIS A 252 -25.12 11.84 -4.49
N SER A 253 -24.55 11.90 -5.69
CA SER A 253 -23.13 12.07 -5.92
C SER A 253 -22.88 13.20 -6.92
N LYS A 254 -21.72 13.84 -6.79
CA LYS A 254 -21.29 14.84 -7.75
C LYS A 254 -20.71 14.14 -8.98
N LEU A 255 -21.07 14.62 -10.17
CA LEU A 255 -20.60 14.06 -11.43
C LEU A 255 -19.92 15.15 -12.26
N GLN A 256 -18.69 14.88 -12.70
CA GLN A 256 -17.94 15.74 -13.60
C GLN A 256 -17.54 14.95 -14.85
N LEU A 257 -17.99 15.42 -16.00
CA LEU A 257 -17.74 14.80 -17.31
C LEU A 257 -16.84 15.72 -18.16
N PRO A 258 -16.01 15.17 -19.05
CA PRO A 258 -15.17 15.95 -19.94
C PRO A 258 -16.01 16.74 -20.94
N SER A 259 -15.57 17.95 -21.24
CA SER A 259 -16.14 18.75 -22.34
C SER A 259 -15.78 18.13 -23.69
N GLY A 260 -16.67 18.26 -24.67
CA GLY A 260 -16.40 17.81 -26.06
C GLY A 260 -16.89 16.39 -26.40
N MET A 261 -17.40 15.63 -25.43
CA MET A 261 -18.08 14.37 -25.67
C MET A 261 -19.61 14.49 -25.50
N LYS A 262 -20.35 13.79 -26.35
CA LYS A 262 -21.83 13.74 -26.28
C LYS A 262 -22.26 12.50 -25.50
N PHE A 263 -22.43 12.64 -24.20
CA PHE A 263 -23.00 11.61 -23.36
C PHE A 263 -24.55 11.67 -23.41
N LEU A 264 -25.19 10.51 -23.38
CA LEU A 264 -26.62 10.41 -23.09
C LEU A 264 -26.77 10.41 -21.56
N ILE A 265 -27.38 11.46 -21.03
CA ILE A 265 -27.62 11.64 -19.61
C ILE A 265 -29.11 11.49 -19.32
N GLN A 266 -29.47 10.62 -18.40
CA GLN A 266 -30.84 10.36 -17.97
C GLN A 266 -30.91 10.49 -16.43
N GLU A 267 -31.82 11.30 -15.93
CA GLU A 267 -32.18 11.30 -14.52
C GLU A 267 -33.35 10.34 -14.32
N THR A 268 -33.08 9.18 -13.70
CA THR A 268 -34.06 8.09 -13.54
C THR A 268 -34.91 8.26 -12.28
N ALA A 269 -34.41 8.99 -11.29
CA ALA A 269 -35.11 9.41 -10.08
C ALA A 269 -34.36 10.61 -9.47
N PRO A 270 -34.94 11.39 -8.53
CA PRO A 270 -34.26 12.48 -7.89
C PRO A 270 -32.90 12.08 -7.32
N GLY A 271 -31.84 12.73 -7.78
CA GLY A 271 -30.46 12.46 -7.37
C GLY A 271 -29.84 11.21 -7.96
N ILE A 272 -30.50 10.52 -8.90
CA ILE A 272 -29.95 9.34 -9.59
C ILE A 272 -29.75 9.66 -11.07
N LYS A 273 -28.51 9.74 -11.51
CA LYS A 273 -28.13 9.99 -12.90
C LYS A 273 -27.50 8.76 -13.52
N LYS A 274 -27.93 8.41 -14.72
CA LYS A 274 -27.29 7.40 -15.59
C LYS A 274 -26.68 8.12 -16.77
N VAL A 275 -25.45 7.79 -17.09
CA VAL A 275 -24.69 8.38 -18.19
C VAL A 275 -24.14 7.26 -19.04
N THR A 276 -24.45 7.31 -20.31
CA THR A 276 -23.94 6.31 -21.27
C THR A 276 -23.24 6.99 -22.44
N PHE A 277 -22.22 6.34 -22.90
CA PHE A 277 -21.53 6.65 -24.16
C PHE A 277 -21.11 5.36 -24.83
N ARG A 278 -21.30 5.27 -26.14
CA ARG A 278 -20.89 4.13 -26.95
C ARG A 278 -20.01 4.60 -28.10
N PRO A 279 -18.79 4.03 -28.24
CA PRO A 279 -17.93 4.28 -29.40
C PRO A 279 -18.59 3.89 -30.71
N LYS A 280 -18.06 4.41 -31.81
CA LYS A 280 -18.50 4.00 -33.18
C LYS A 280 -17.85 2.70 -33.64
N SER A 281 -16.81 2.23 -32.95
CA SER A 281 -16.12 0.97 -33.24
C SER A 281 -17.01 -0.23 -32.93
N GLU A 282 -16.81 -1.38 -33.60
CA GLU A 282 -17.50 -2.65 -33.31
C GLU A 282 -16.97 -3.29 -32.01
N PHE A 283 -15.68 -3.12 -31.71
CA PHE A 283 -15.03 -3.64 -30.51
C PHE A 283 -14.50 -2.49 -29.65
N TYR A 284 -14.94 -2.45 -28.43
CA TYR A 284 -14.53 -1.44 -27.45
C TYR A 284 -14.52 -2.04 -26.06
N PRO A 285 -13.56 -1.63 -25.22
CA PRO A 285 -13.55 -1.98 -23.80
C PRO A 285 -14.70 -1.30 -23.05
N ASN A 286 -15.17 -1.96 -22.00
CA ASN A 286 -16.31 -1.50 -21.23
C ASN A 286 -15.85 -0.92 -19.88
N ILE A 287 -16.41 0.22 -19.52
CA ILE A 287 -16.21 0.84 -18.20
C ILE A 287 -17.58 1.06 -17.56
N THR A 288 -17.85 0.31 -16.51
CA THR A 288 -19.05 0.44 -15.68
C THR A 288 -18.65 1.00 -14.32
N VAL A 289 -19.20 2.14 -13.96
CA VAL A 289 -18.91 2.79 -12.66
C VAL A 289 -20.21 3.18 -11.97
N ASN A 290 -20.37 2.73 -10.73
CA ASN A 290 -21.48 3.10 -9.86
C ASN A 290 -20.94 3.82 -8.62
N VAL A 291 -21.31 5.09 -8.43
CA VAL A 291 -20.90 5.87 -7.26
C VAL A 291 -22.12 6.28 -6.45
N ARG A 292 -22.10 5.97 -5.16
CA ARG A 292 -23.14 6.40 -4.20
C ARG A 292 -22.56 7.27 -3.12
N PHE A 293 -23.17 8.42 -2.86
CA PHE A 293 -22.78 9.36 -1.81
C PHE A 293 -21.31 9.79 -1.91
N GLY A 294 -20.87 10.14 -3.11
CA GLY A 294 -19.48 10.47 -3.38
C GLY A 294 -19.30 11.45 -4.54
N GLU A 295 -18.21 11.25 -5.26
CA GLU A 295 -17.88 12.06 -6.43
C GLU A 295 -17.32 11.18 -7.54
N LEU A 296 -17.74 11.43 -8.78
CA LEU A 296 -17.19 10.79 -9.97
C LEU A 296 -16.66 11.85 -10.93
N PHE A 297 -15.38 11.80 -11.21
CA PHE A 297 -14.73 12.57 -12.25
C PHE A 297 -14.27 11.61 -13.36
N LEU A 298 -14.63 11.92 -14.60
CA LEU A 298 -14.12 11.27 -15.81
C LEU A 298 -13.28 12.27 -16.60
N GLY A 299 -12.04 11.92 -16.90
CA GLY A 299 -11.10 12.77 -17.63
C GLY A 299 -10.12 11.99 -18.49
N LYS A 300 -9.22 12.74 -19.13
CA LYS A 300 -8.11 12.22 -19.92
C LYS A 300 -6.85 12.14 -19.08
#